data_a620470d7e34b06f4713ae72c887044a
#
_entry.id   a620470d7e34b06f4713ae72c887044a
#
_cell.length_a   1.000
_cell.length_b   1.000
_cell.length_c   1.000
_cell.angle_alpha   90.00
_cell.angle_beta   90.00
_cell.angle_gamma   90.00
#
_symmetry.space_group_name_H-M   'P 1'
#
loop_
_entity.id
_entity.type
_entity.pdbx_description
1 polymer ?
#
loop_
_entity_poly.entity_id
_entity_poly.type
_entity_poly.pdbx_seq_one_letter_code
_entity_poly.pdbx_strand_id
1 'polypeptide(L)'
;MQALQVVRISTSLSQVEMPALDLASKLMREAMRDVLKKEVWSIQIETHKPGAALKFKQQPSAIVCSILQEIMIPSSNPTQIATSWRSYLEQLRSVRAPIYVLNVFRHVAENGPDGGVSPRVERIRRGNRLLVDLAREFRAAVIDVDGVLADIGGLNLQADFRLGSKPAIKRIGCIIAMGLLSGPLGEESNLYAQRQAMELLRARGLDSVLDRSRGAMAAW
;
A
#
# COMPACT_ATOMS: atom_id res chain seq x y z
N MET A 1 -18.79 28.93 -2.24
CA MET A 1 -18.41 27.57 -1.80
C MET A 1 -17.46 26.99 -2.86
N GLN A 2 -16.24 26.65 -2.50
CA GLN A 2 -15.38 25.90 -3.41
C GLN A 2 -15.91 24.47 -3.52
N ALA A 3 -16.01 23.95 -4.77
CA ALA A 3 -16.41 22.56 -4.97
C ALA A 3 -15.35 21.62 -4.38
N LEU A 4 -15.80 20.51 -3.77
CA LEU A 4 -14.89 19.45 -3.30
C LEU A 4 -14.21 18.81 -4.51
N GLN A 5 -12.89 18.66 -4.45
CA GLN A 5 -12.15 17.88 -5.45
C GLN A 5 -12.50 16.41 -5.29
N VAL A 6 -12.91 15.76 -6.37
CA VAL A 6 -13.20 14.32 -6.36
C VAL A 6 -11.93 13.56 -6.74
N VAL A 7 -11.35 12.86 -5.76
CA VAL A 7 -10.20 11.97 -5.95
C VAL A 7 -10.73 10.54 -6.20
N ARG A 8 -10.42 9.97 -7.36
CA ARG A 8 -10.85 8.62 -7.74
C ARG A 8 -9.68 7.67 -7.68
N ILE A 9 -9.77 6.68 -6.79
CA ILE A 9 -8.77 5.63 -6.66
C ILE A 9 -9.33 4.36 -7.29
N SER A 10 -8.69 3.88 -8.35
CA SER A 10 -9.00 2.57 -8.92
C SER A 10 -8.05 1.52 -8.33
N THR A 11 -8.55 0.33 -7.99
CA THR A 11 -7.74 -0.66 -7.29
C THR A 11 -8.03 -2.09 -7.71
N SER A 12 -6.97 -2.92 -7.73
CA SER A 12 -7.04 -4.39 -7.84
C SER A 12 -6.59 -5.10 -6.56
N LEU A 13 -6.64 -4.44 -5.43
CA LEU A 13 -6.30 -5.04 -4.14
C LEU A 13 -7.21 -6.22 -3.79
N SER A 14 -6.66 -7.17 -3.06
CA SER A 14 -7.40 -8.31 -2.51
C SER A 14 -8.38 -7.88 -1.42
N GLN A 15 -9.36 -8.74 -1.12
CA GLN A 15 -10.33 -8.47 -0.05
C GLN A 15 -9.67 -8.25 1.32
N VAL A 16 -8.51 -8.86 1.58
CA VAL A 16 -7.78 -8.68 2.85
C VAL A 16 -6.99 -7.36 2.91
N GLU A 17 -6.71 -6.74 1.76
CA GLU A 17 -6.00 -5.46 1.65
C GLU A 17 -6.97 -4.27 1.57
N MET A 18 -8.18 -4.48 1.06
CA MET A 18 -9.18 -3.42 0.90
C MET A 18 -9.44 -2.61 2.16
N PRO A 19 -9.58 -3.19 3.37
CA PRO A 19 -9.78 -2.41 4.59
C PRO A 19 -8.66 -1.42 4.89
N ALA A 20 -7.42 -1.72 4.45
CA ALA A 20 -6.30 -0.81 4.60
C ALA A 20 -6.39 0.38 3.63
N LEU A 21 -6.85 0.17 2.39
CA LEU A 21 -7.10 1.25 1.43
C LEU A 21 -8.26 2.15 1.86
N ASP A 22 -9.33 1.57 2.39
CA ASP A 22 -10.46 2.33 2.95
C ASP A 22 -10.00 3.23 4.09
N LEU A 23 -9.18 2.68 4.99
CA LEU A 23 -8.59 3.45 6.08
C LEU A 23 -7.63 4.52 5.55
N ALA A 24 -6.80 4.21 4.56
CA ALA A 24 -5.90 5.18 3.94
C ALA A 24 -6.67 6.38 3.37
N SER A 25 -7.76 6.12 2.67
CA SER A 25 -8.64 7.16 2.10
C SER A 25 -9.24 8.06 3.18
N LYS A 26 -9.67 7.48 4.29
CA LYS A 26 -10.16 8.23 5.45
C LYS A 26 -9.05 9.10 6.06
N LEU A 27 -7.88 8.51 6.30
CA LEU A 27 -6.72 9.20 6.89
C LEU A 27 -6.24 10.37 6.03
N MET A 28 -6.16 10.19 4.71
CA MET A 28 -5.78 11.25 3.77
C MET A 28 -6.75 12.42 3.84
N ARG A 29 -8.05 12.14 3.77
CA ARG A 29 -9.10 13.17 3.84
C ARG A 29 -9.03 13.94 5.16
N GLU A 30 -8.91 13.23 6.29
CA GLU A 30 -8.80 13.85 7.62
C GLU A 30 -7.54 14.69 7.75
N ALA A 31 -6.37 14.18 7.32
CA ALA A 31 -5.12 14.91 7.39
C ALA A 31 -5.17 16.21 6.56
N MET A 32 -5.68 16.13 5.32
CA MET A 32 -5.82 17.31 4.46
C MET A 32 -6.83 18.32 5.01
N ARG A 33 -7.94 17.84 5.57
CA ARG A 33 -8.91 18.71 6.25
C ARG A 33 -8.28 19.43 7.44
N ASP A 34 -7.53 18.72 8.27
CA ASP A 34 -6.93 19.27 9.48
C ASP A 34 -5.84 20.31 9.17
N VAL A 35 -5.10 20.13 8.09
CA VAL A 35 -4.09 21.08 7.62
C VAL A 35 -4.74 22.32 6.99
N LEU A 36 -5.70 22.12 6.10
CA LEU A 36 -6.31 23.21 5.32
C LEU A 36 -7.51 23.86 6.04
N LYS A 37 -7.92 23.31 7.21
CA LYS A 37 -9.05 23.76 8.02
C LYS A 37 -10.38 23.82 7.25
N LYS A 38 -10.49 22.99 6.20
CA LYS A 38 -11.72 22.85 5.38
C LYS A 38 -11.74 21.50 4.70
N GLU A 39 -12.92 21.00 4.36
CA GLU A 39 -13.08 19.84 3.48
C GLU A 39 -12.60 20.20 2.08
N VAL A 40 -11.68 19.39 1.53
CA VAL A 40 -11.10 19.62 0.21
C VAL A 40 -11.27 18.43 -0.72
N TRP A 41 -11.35 17.20 -0.18
CA TRP A 41 -11.42 15.98 -0.96
C TRP A 41 -12.65 15.13 -0.65
N SER A 42 -13.27 14.64 -1.72
CA SER A 42 -14.18 13.49 -1.71
C SER A 42 -13.46 12.34 -2.37
N ILE A 43 -13.16 11.25 -1.63
CA ILE A 43 -12.42 10.10 -2.16
C ILE A 43 -13.40 8.98 -2.52
N GLN A 44 -13.34 8.52 -3.77
CA GLN A 44 -14.12 7.43 -4.31
C GLN A 44 -13.19 6.28 -4.68
N ILE A 45 -13.54 5.04 -4.30
CA ILE A 45 -12.77 3.84 -4.62
C ILE A 45 -13.57 2.99 -5.60
N GLU A 46 -12.96 2.61 -6.70
CA GLU A 46 -13.51 1.68 -7.70
C GLU A 46 -12.61 0.45 -7.81
N THR A 47 -13.18 -0.74 -7.66
CA THR A 47 -12.43 -1.98 -7.80
C THR A 47 -12.46 -2.49 -9.22
N HIS A 48 -11.35 -3.05 -9.70
CA HIS A 48 -11.26 -3.75 -10.97
C HIS A 48 -10.49 -5.06 -10.80
N LYS A 49 -10.64 -5.99 -11.75
CA LYS A 49 -9.93 -7.27 -11.72
C LYS A 49 -8.69 -7.19 -12.61
N PRO A 50 -7.52 -7.67 -12.16
CA PRO A 50 -6.36 -7.84 -13.03
C PRO A 50 -6.70 -8.76 -14.22
N GLY A 51 -6.19 -8.43 -15.40
CA GLY A 51 -6.41 -9.25 -16.61
C GLY A 51 -7.78 -9.11 -17.29
N ALA A 52 -8.74 -8.40 -16.71
CA ALA A 52 -9.96 -8.01 -17.39
C ALA A 52 -9.71 -6.76 -18.26
N ALA A 53 -10.49 -6.58 -19.33
CA ALA A 53 -10.45 -5.34 -20.10
C ALA A 53 -10.79 -4.16 -19.16
N LEU A 54 -9.81 -3.28 -18.99
CA LEU A 54 -9.95 -2.14 -18.07
C LEU A 54 -10.97 -1.14 -18.63
N LYS A 55 -12.10 -1.05 -17.97
CA LYS A 55 -13.16 -0.06 -18.27
C LYS A 55 -13.41 0.76 -17.02
N PHE A 56 -12.88 1.96 -17.00
CA PHE A 56 -13.15 2.90 -15.92
C PHE A 56 -14.39 3.74 -16.27
N LYS A 57 -15.33 3.87 -15.34
CA LYS A 57 -16.49 4.76 -15.52
C LYS A 57 -16.07 6.20 -15.69
N GLN A 58 -15.00 6.56 -14.99
CA GLN A 58 -14.39 7.89 -15.05
C GLN A 58 -12.87 7.73 -14.91
N GLN A 59 -12.12 8.72 -15.41
CA GLN A 59 -10.66 8.74 -15.29
C GLN A 59 -10.25 8.65 -13.81
N PRO A 60 -9.45 7.65 -13.40
CA PRO A 60 -8.93 7.59 -12.04
C PRO A 60 -7.87 8.67 -11.79
N SER A 61 -7.83 9.19 -10.57
CA SER A 61 -6.76 10.08 -10.08
C SER A 61 -5.53 9.30 -9.67
N ALA A 62 -5.70 8.04 -9.27
CA ALA A 62 -4.63 7.11 -8.91
C ALA A 62 -5.07 5.66 -9.11
N ILE A 63 -4.12 4.77 -9.36
CA ILE A 63 -4.33 3.33 -9.45
C ILE A 63 -3.47 2.65 -8.39
N VAL A 64 -4.08 1.79 -7.56
CA VAL A 64 -3.39 1.05 -6.50
C VAL A 64 -3.53 -0.45 -6.74
N CYS A 65 -2.41 -1.16 -6.86
CA CYS A 65 -2.36 -2.59 -7.17
C CYS A 65 -1.51 -3.35 -6.16
N SER A 66 -1.73 -4.66 -6.05
CA SER A 66 -0.89 -5.57 -5.27
C SER A 66 -0.74 -6.91 -5.97
N ILE A 67 0.44 -7.50 -5.86
CA ILE A 67 0.78 -8.84 -6.38
C ILE A 67 0.44 -9.96 -5.38
N LEU A 68 -0.21 -9.63 -4.27
CA LEU A 68 -0.45 -10.58 -3.17
C LEU A 68 -1.19 -11.83 -3.63
N GLN A 69 -2.22 -11.68 -4.44
CA GLN A 69 -3.06 -12.82 -4.85
C GLN A 69 -2.25 -13.85 -5.63
N GLU A 70 -1.40 -13.40 -6.56
CA GLU A 70 -0.58 -14.27 -7.39
C GLU A 70 0.52 -14.97 -6.58
N ILE A 71 1.14 -14.27 -5.65
CA ILE A 71 2.18 -14.84 -4.77
C ILE A 71 1.61 -15.89 -3.84
N MET A 72 0.37 -15.72 -3.39
CA MET A 72 -0.27 -16.63 -2.44
C MET A 72 -0.70 -17.95 -3.07
N ILE A 73 -0.76 -18.08 -4.40
CA ILE A 73 -1.07 -19.33 -5.09
C ILE A 73 0.20 -20.21 -5.11
N PRO A 74 0.22 -21.40 -4.46
CA PRO A 74 1.43 -22.23 -4.35
C PRO A 74 1.98 -22.71 -5.68
N SER A 75 1.11 -22.95 -6.66
CA SER A 75 1.44 -23.45 -8.00
C SER A 75 1.77 -22.36 -9.01
N SER A 76 1.78 -21.08 -8.61
CA SER A 76 2.05 -20.00 -9.57
C SER A 76 3.48 -20.04 -10.09
N ASN A 77 3.61 -20.00 -11.40
CA ASN A 77 4.89 -19.93 -12.09
C ASN A 77 5.37 -18.47 -12.11
N PRO A 78 6.58 -18.17 -11.59
CA PRO A 78 7.12 -16.80 -11.57
C PRO A 78 7.17 -16.14 -12.95
N THR A 79 7.49 -16.90 -14.01
CA THR A 79 7.51 -16.37 -15.39
C THR A 79 6.11 -15.98 -15.87
N GLN A 80 5.11 -16.78 -15.56
CA GLN A 80 3.71 -16.47 -15.90
C GLN A 80 3.23 -15.22 -15.14
N ILE A 81 3.56 -15.14 -13.86
CA ILE A 81 3.25 -13.93 -13.06
C ILE A 81 3.88 -12.70 -13.71
N ALA A 82 5.18 -12.77 -14.05
CA ALA A 82 5.89 -11.65 -14.67
C ALA A 82 5.25 -11.22 -15.99
N THR A 83 4.89 -12.19 -16.85
CA THR A 83 4.25 -11.91 -18.15
C THR A 83 2.86 -11.28 -17.96
N SER A 84 2.04 -11.85 -17.09
CA SER A 84 0.70 -11.34 -16.81
C SER A 84 0.75 -9.92 -16.22
N TRP A 85 1.69 -9.67 -15.32
CA TRP A 85 1.85 -8.34 -14.71
C TRP A 85 2.39 -7.31 -15.69
N ARG A 86 3.30 -7.66 -16.59
CA ARG A 86 3.72 -6.74 -17.67
C ARG A 86 2.53 -6.33 -18.53
N SER A 87 1.76 -7.30 -19.00
CA SER A 87 0.56 -7.03 -19.79
C SER A 87 -0.44 -6.15 -19.05
N TYR A 88 -0.64 -6.40 -17.75
CA TYR A 88 -1.53 -5.61 -16.92
C TYR A 88 -1.04 -4.18 -16.73
N LEU A 89 0.22 -3.98 -16.37
CA LEU A 89 0.80 -2.65 -16.20
C LEU A 89 0.85 -1.84 -17.50
N GLU A 90 1.07 -2.50 -18.66
CA GLU A 90 0.97 -1.84 -19.95
C GLU A 90 -0.45 -1.33 -20.24
N GLN A 91 -1.48 -2.10 -19.89
CA GLN A 91 -2.86 -1.63 -19.97
C GLN A 91 -3.10 -0.43 -19.04
N LEU A 92 -2.62 -0.50 -17.80
CA LEU A 92 -2.76 0.61 -16.84
C LEU A 92 -2.05 1.88 -17.30
N ARG A 93 -0.88 1.75 -17.94
CA ARG A 93 -0.12 2.88 -18.48
C ARG A 93 -0.93 3.71 -19.49
N SER A 94 -1.80 3.07 -20.27
CA SER A 94 -2.68 3.76 -21.23
C SER A 94 -3.67 4.71 -20.54
N VAL A 95 -3.96 4.50 -19.26
CA VAL A 95 -4.92 5.28 -18.47
C VAL A 95 -4.40 6.66 -18.07
N ARG A 96 -3.07 6.88 -18.13
CA ARG A 96 -2.42 8.14 -17.77
C ARG A 96 -2.67 8.61 -16.33
N ALA A 97 -2.92 7.67 -15.41
CA ALA A 97 -2.99 7.92 -13.97
C ALA A 97 -1.72 7.38 -13.28
N PRO A 98 -1.25 7.99 -12.18
CA PRO A 98 -0.14 7.44 -11.41
C PRO A 98 -0.50 6.05 -10.88
N ILE A 99 0.45 5.12 -11.04
CA ILE A 99 0.31 3.73 -10.61
C ILE A 99 1.15 3.53 -9.34
N TYR A 100 0.51 3.01 -8.32
CA TYR A 100 1.12 2.61 -7.06
C TYR A 100 1.00 1.11 -6.89
N VAL A 101 2.09 0.46 -6.54
CA VAL A 101 2.13 -0.99 -6.33
C VAL A 101 2.56 -1.30 -4.90
N LEU A 102 1.79 -2.14 -4.21
CA LEU A 102 2.11 -2.59 -2.86
C LEU A 102 2.94 -3.86 -2.94
N ASN A 103 4.07 -3.88 -2.24
CA ASN A 103 4.78 -5.12 -2.00
C ASN A 103 4.10 -5.92 -0.86
N VAL A 104 4.49 -7.18 -0.71
CA VAL A 104 3.85 -8.13 0.19
C VAL A 104 4.68 -8.29 1.47
N PHE A 105 4.03 -8.09 2.62
CA PHE A 105 4.67 -8.28 3.92
C PHE A 105 4.95 -9.76 4.20
N ARG A 106 6.15 -10.05 4.72
CA ARG A 106 6.59 -11.38 5.14
C ARG A 106 6.03 -11.71 6.52
N HIS A 107 4.74 -12.02 6.57
CA HIS A 107 3.99 -12.28 7.82
C HIS A 107 4.05 -13.73 8.32
N VAL A 108 4.97 -14.52 7.80
CA VAL A 108 5.19 -15.93 8.18
C VAL A 108 6.56 -16.10 8.79
N ALA A 109 6.70 -17.09 9.70
CA ALA A 109 8.00 -17.43 10.26
C ALA A 109 9.00 -17.70 9.14
N GLU A 110 10.22 -17.18 9.28
CA GLU A 110 11.27 -17.35 8.27
C GLU A 110 11.79 -18.79 8.18
N ASN A 111 11.67 -19.55 9.27
CA ASN A 111 12.17 -20.91 9.36
C ASN A 111 11.10 -21.92 8.92
N GLY A 112 11.44 -22.73 7.93
CA GLY A 112 10.70 -23.93 7.58
C GLY A 112 10.87 -25.04 8.62
N PRO A 113 10.15 -26.17 8.50
CA PRO A 113 10.22 -27.29 9.45
C PRO A 113 11.63 -27.84 9.64
N ASP A 114 12.51 -27.72 8.66
CA ASP A 114 13.90 -28.21 8.68
C ASP A 114 14.92 -27.11 9.00
N GLY A 115 14.52 -25.98 9.58
CA GLY A 115 15.38 -24.83 9.84
C GLY A 115 15.75 -23.99 8.60
N GLY A 116 15.26 -24.38 7.42
CA GLY A 116 15.42 -23.64 6.17
C GLY A 116 14.38 -22.51 6.00
N VAL A 117 14.57 -21.71 4.96
CA VAL A 117 13.60 -20.66 4.62
C VAL A 117 12.29 -21.29 4.14
N SER A 118 11.16 -20.84 4.70
CA SER A 118 9.84 -21.29 4.27
C SER A 118 9.62 -21.04 2.77
N PRO A 119 9.11 -22.03 1.99
CA PRO A 119 8.79 -21.85 0.56
C PRO A 119 7.86 -20.65 0.30
N ARG A 120 7.00 -20.32 1.26
CA ARG A 120 6.12 -19.16 1.18
C ARG A 120 6.89 -17.84 1.28
N VAL A 121 7.83 -17.74 2.22
CA VAL A 121 8.71 -16.58 2.36
C VAL A 121 9.55 -16.38 1.10
N GLU A 122 10.07 -17.47 0.53
CA GLU A 122 10.85 -17.39 -0.70
C GLU A 122 9.99 -16.89 -1.88
N ARG A 123 8.73 -17.34 -2.02
CA ARG A 123 7.81 -16.79 -3.02
C ARG A 123 7.55 -15.30 -2.82
N ILE A 124 7.35 -14.86 -1.59
CA ILE A 124 7.15 -13.43 -1.27
C ILE A 124 8.39 -12.62 -1.65
N ARG A 125 9.58 -13.09 -1.28
CA ARG A 125 10.85 -12.43 -1.64
C ARG A 125 11.02 -12.28 -3.15
N ARG A 126 10.77 -13.35 -3.91
CA ARG A 126 10.84 -13.33 -5.38
C ARG A 126 9.78 -12.41 -5.99
N GLY A 127 8.56 -12.47 -5.48
CA GLY A 127 7.47 -11.59 -5.91
C GLY A 127 7.77 -10.11 -5.65
N ASN A 128 8.30 -9.77 -4.48
CA ASN A 128 8.66 -8.40 -4.16
C ASN A 128 9.80 -7.88 -5.05
N ARG A 129 10.81 -8.71 -5.38
CA ARG A 129 11.86 -8.34 -6.35
C ARG A 129 11.27 -8.09 -7.73
N LEU A 130 10.47 -9.03 -8.24
CA LEU A 130 9.78 -8.88 -9.52
C LEU A 130 8.95 -7.59 -9.56
N LEU A 131 8.23 -7.28 -8.48
CA LEU A 131 7.42 -6.06 -8.40
C LEU A 131 8.26 -4.79 -8.52
N VAL A 132 9.43 -4.75 -7.87
CA VAL A 132 10.35 -3.60 -7.96
C VAL A 132 10.88 -3.43 -9.39
N ASP A 133 11.23 -4.53 -10.06
CA ASP A 133 11.71 -4.49 -11.45
C ASP A 133 10.61 -3.99 -12.40
N LEU A 134 9.40 -4.51 -12.25
CA LEU A 134 8.23 -4.07 -13.01
C LEU A 134 7.87 -2.60 -12.71
N ALA A 135 7.93 -2.19 -11.45
CA ALA A 135 7.66 -0.80 -11.09
C ALA A 135 8.64 0.17 -11.78
N ARG A 136 9.92 -0.18 -11.87
CA ARG A 136 10.92 0.61 -12.63
C ARG A 136 10.60 0.63 -14.13
N GLU A 137 10.31 -0.52 -14.73
CA GLU A 137 9.97 -0.67 -16.14
C GLU A 137 8.76 0.21 -16.52
N PHE A 138 7.73 0.24 -15.69
CA PHE A 138 6.46 0.93 -15.95
C PHE A 138 6.32 2.30 -15.25
N ARG A 139 7.35 2.77 -14.57
CA ARG A 139 7.35 4.04 -13.81
C ARG A 139 6.22 4.08 -12.76
N ALA A 140 5.95 2.95 -12.12
CA ALA A 140 5.04 2.85 -11.00
C ALA A 140 5.77 3.17 -9.68
N ALA A 141 5.07 3.76 -8.72
CA ALA A 141 5.60 3.99 -7.38
C ALA A 141 5.41 2.74 -6.51
N VAL A 142 6.46 2.29 -5.82
CA VAL A 142 6.35 1.18 -4.85
C VAL A 142 5.98 1.73 -3.48
N ILE A 143 4.91 1.20 -2.89
CA ILE A 143 4.57 1.40 -1.48
C ILE A 143 5.15 0.21 -0.71
N ASP A 144 6.21 0.45 0.06
CA ASP A 144 6.98 -0.58 0.76
C ASP A 144 6.33 -0.99 2.08
N VAL A 145 5.30 -1.81 1.98
CA VAL A 145 4.60 -2.40 3.13
C VAL A 145 5.51 -3.35 3.91
N ASP A 146 6.33 -4.14 3.20
CA ASP A 146 7.21 -5.13 3.81
C ASP A 146 8.31 -4.47 4.65
N GLY A 147 9.01 -3.48 4.09
CA GLY A 147 10.09 -2.76 4.79
C GLY A 147 9.58 -2.03 6.04
N VAL A 148 8.51 -1.24 5.90
CA VAL A 148 8.01 -0.46 7.04
C VAL A 148 7.46 -1.35 8.15
N LEU A 149 6.79 -2.46 7.85
CA LEU A 149 6.34 -3.40 8.89
C LEU A 149 7.51 -4.15 9.53
N ALA A 150 8.57 -4.44 8.78
CA ALA A 150 9.79 -5.01 9.32
C ALA A 150 10.53 -4.03 10.25
N ASP A 151 10.66 -2.76 9.87
CA ASP A 151 11.33 -1.71 10.66
C ASP A 151 10.67 -1.48 12.02
N ILE A 152 9.35 -1.58 12.10
CA ILE A 152 8.63 -1.50 13.38
C ILE A 152 8.63 -2.82 14.15
N GLY A 153 9.42 -3.81 13.74
CA GLY A 153 9.53 -5.11 14.40
C GLY A 153 8.33 -6.03 14.18
N GLY A 154 7.58 -5.85 13.09
CA GLY A 154 6.38 -6.61 12.78
C GLY A 154 6.58 -8.12 12.72
N LEU A 155 7.80 -8.59 12.40
CA LEU A 155 8.17 -10.00 12.40
C LEU A 155 8.38 -10.58 13.81
N ASN A 156 8.75 -9.73 14.78
CA ASN A 156 9.14 -10.11 16.13
C ASN A 156 8.10 -9.72 17.20
N LEU A 157 7.07 -8.97 16.81
CA LEU A 157 6.02 -8.54 17.76
C LEU A 157 5.06 -9.69 18.04
N GLN A 158 4.67 -9.82 19.30
CA GLN A 158 3.53 -10.68 19.71
C GLN A 158 2.19 -10.18 19.15
N ALA A 159 2.17 -8.98 18.56
CA ALA A 159 1.01 -8.42 17.90
C ALA A 159 0.67 -9.19 16.63
N ASP A 160 -0.62 -9.40 16.39
CA ASP A 160 -1.13 -10.04 15.19
C ASP A 160 -1.03 -9.09 13.97
N PHE A 161 0.06 -9.20 13.22
CA PHE A 161 0.30 -8.45 11.97
C PHE A 161 -0.13 -9.21 10.71
N ARG A 162 -0.94 -10.24 10.83
CA ARG A 162 -1.59 -10.84 9.66
C ARG A 162 -2.38 -9.78 8.91
N LEU A 163 -2.34 -9.83 7.58
CA LEU A 163 -2.89 -8.78 6.71
C LEU A 163 -4.33 -8.34 7.02
N GLY A 164 -5.16 -9.20 7.58
CA GLY A 164 -6.54 -8.87 7.97
C GLY A 164 -6.69 -8.37 9.41
N SER A 165 -5.62 -8.33 10.20
CA SER A 165 -5.70 -7.91 11.59
C SER A 165 -5.85 -6.39 11.73
N LYS A 166 -6.51 -5.93 12.79
CA LYS A 166 -6.67 -4.48 13.05
C LYS A 166 -5.33 -3.72 13.12
N PRO A 167 -4.28 -4.24 13.80
CA PRO A 167 -2.97 -3.60 13.81
C PRO A 167 -2.35 -3.49 12.41
N ALA A 168 -2.40 -4.56 11.60
CA ALA A 168 -1.89 -4.55 10.23
C ALA A 168 -2.66 -3.55 9.36
N ILE A 169 -3.98 -3.58 9.37
CA ILE A 169 -4.83 -2.64 8.64
C ILE A 169 -4.46 -1.18 8.98
N LYS A 170 -4.28 -0.89 10.28
CA LYS A 170 -3.92 0.47 10.71
C LYS A 170 -2.58 0.92 10.13
N ARG A 171 -1.57 0.04 10.15
CA ARG A 171 -0.22 0.35 9.66
C ARG A 171 -0.17 0.45 8.14
N ILE A 172 -0.70 -0.54 7.46
CA ILE A 172 -0.75 -0.56 6.00
C ILE A 172 -1.57 0.62 5.48
N GLY A 173 -2.71 0.93 6.10
CA GLY A 173 -3.52 2.10 5.72
C GLY A 173 -2.76 3.42 5.85
N CYS A 174 -1.99 3.59 6.93
CA CYS A 174 -1.14 4.77 7.10
C CYS A 174 -0.04 4.85 6.01
N ILE A 175 0.62 3.73 5.70
CA ILE A 175 1.67 3.67 4.68
C ILE A 175 1.10 3.95 3.28
N ILE A 176 -0.05 3.39 2.94
CA ILE A 176 -0.74 3.68 1.68
C ILE A 176 -1.08 5.16 1.60
N ALA A 177 -1.66 5.75 2.66
CA ALA A 177 -2.00 7.16 2.69
C ALA A 177 -0.78 8.05 2.47
N MET A 178 0.33 7.76 3.14
CA MET A 178 1.59 8.49 2.97
C MET A 178 2.15 8.33 1.56
N GLY A 179 2.15 7.10 1.01
CA GLY A 179 2.61 6.82 -0.34
C GLY A 179 1.80 7.57 -1.40
N LEU A 180 0.49 7.57 -1.29
CA LEU A 180 -0.39 8.31 -2.20
C LEU A 180 -0.18 9.84 -2.11
N LEU A 181 -0.02 10.38 -0.89
CA LEU A 181 0.25 11.80 -0.68
C LEU A 181 1.64 12.21 -1.14
N SER A 182 2.65 11.34 -1.07
CA SER A 182 4.02 11.65 -1.52
C SER A 182 4.20 11.66 -3.03
N GLY A 183 3.21 11.15 -3.77
CA GLY A 183 3.25 11.06 -5.23
C GLY A 183 2.43 12.15 -5.93
N PRO A 184 2.22 12.02 -7.25
CA PRO A 184 1.54 13.00 -8.08
C PRO A 184 0.14 13.39 -7.59
N LEU A 185 -0.55 12.47 -6.89
CA LEU A 185 -1.84 12.78 -6.29
C LEU A 185 -1.76 13.91 -5.26
N GLY A 186 -0.65 14.00 -4.54
CA GLY A 186 -0.40 15.08 -3.58
C GLY A 186 0.05 16.37 -4.25
N GLU A 187 0.66 16.31 -5.45
CA GLU A 187 1.16 17.49 -6.17
C GLU A 187 0.04 18.42 -6.64
N GLU A 188 -1.18 17.91 -6.81
CA GLU A 188 -2.37 18.72 -7.07
C GLU A 188 -2.76 19.59 -5.86
N SER A 189 -2.21 19.29 -4.70
CA SER A 189 -2.34 20.09 -3.47
C SER A 189 -1.09 20.94 -3.25
N ASN A 190 -1.22 22.01 -2.46
CA ASN A 190 -0.07 22.80 -2.06
C ASN A 190 0.98 21.91 -1.36
N LEU A 191 2.25 21.95 -1.81
CA LEU A 191 3.36 21.17 -1.26
C LEU A 191 3.53 21.31 0.26
N TYR A 192 3.21 22.47 0.81
CA TYR A 192 3.23 22.69 2.25
C TYR A 192 2.14 21.88 2.95
N ALA A 193 0.92 21.91 2.44
CA ALA A 193 -0.19 21.13 2.97
C ALA A 193 0.07 19.63 2.88
N GLN A 194 0.66 19.16 1.79
CA GLN A 194 1.08 17.77 1.59
C GLN A 194 2.08 17.34 2.67
N ARG A 195 3.13 18.11 2.90
CA ARG A 195 4.16 17.82 3.92
C ARG A 195 3.56 17.76 5.33
N GLN A 196 2.77 18.75 5.69
CA GLN A 196 2.09 18.79 6.99
C GLN A 196 1.12 17.62 7.18
N ALA A 197 0.36 17.24 6.15
CA ALA A 197 -0.51 16.06 6.19
C ALA A 197 0.29 14.76 6.36
N MET A 198 1.44 14.62 5.72
CA MET A 198 2.32 13.46 5.89
C MET A 198 2.92 13.39 7.30
N GLU A 199 3.31 14.52 7.90
CA GLU A 199 3.79 14.58 9.29
C GLU A 199 2.68 14.17 10.27
N LEU A 200 1.45 14.67 10.08
CA LEU A 200 0.30 14.24 10.87
C LEU A 200 0.02 12.75 10.76
N LEU A 201 0.11 12.17 9.56
CA LEU A 201 -0.07 10.74 9.34
C LEU A 201 1.02 9.92 10.02
N ARG A 202 2.28 10.37 9.95
CA ARG A 202 3.41 9.73 10.63
C ARG A 202 3.19 9.71 12.13
N ALA A 203 2.89 10.83 12.75
CA ALA A 203 2.64 10.95 14.18
C ALA A 203 1.46 10.06 14.63
N ARG A 204 0.38 9.99 13.86
CA ARG A 204 -0.80 9.16 14.19
C ARG A 204 -0.60 7.67 13.94
N GLY A 205 0.20 7.31 12.95
CA GLY A 205 0.31 5.94 12.43
C GLY A 205 1.55 5.19 12.87
N LEU A 206 2.72 5.81 12.87
CA LEU A 206 4.00 5.15 13.08
C LEU A 206 4.61 5.44 14.45
N ASP A 207 4.58 6.68 14.93
CA ASP A 207 5.26 7.07 16.17
C ASP A 207 4.63 6.47 17.43
N SER A 208 3.32 6.22 17.43
CA SER A 208 2.62 5.61 18.56
C SER A 208 3.09 4.19 18.94
N VAL A 209 3.92 3.54 18.10
CA VAL A 209 4.51 2.21 18.37
C VAL A 209 5.97 2.33 18.80
N LEU A 210 6.69 3.29 18.25
CA LEU A 210 8.08 3.56 18.68
C LEU A 210 8.13 4.01 20.13
N ASP A 211 7.16 4.80 20.60
CA ASP A 211 7.08 5.21 22.02
C ASP A 211 6.78 4.03 22.95
N ARG A 212 5.93 3.07 22.54
CA ARG A 212 5.62 1.90 23.37
C ARG A 212 6.79 0.91 23.44
N SER A 213 7.56 0.76 22.36
CA SER A 213 8.75 -0.11 22.36
C SER A 213 9.90 0.49 23.18
N ARG A 214 10.07 1.81 23.18
CA ARG A 214 11.05 2.51 24.04
C ARG A 214 10.68 2.42 25.52
N GLY A 215 9.39 2.53 25.86
CA GLY A 215 8.90 2.37 27.23
C GLY A 215 9.06 0.93 27.77
N ALA A 216 8.92 -0.08 26.92
CA ALA A 216 9.12 -1.48 27.32
C ALA A 216 10.61 -1.86 27.49
N MET A 217 11.52 -1.25 26.74
CA MET A 217 12.97 -1.47 26.88
C MET A 217 13.61 -0.71 28.07
N ALA A 218 12.94 0.31 28.60
CA ALA A 218 13.41 1.04 29.80
C ALA A 218 12.97 0.39 31.12
N ALA A 219 12.20 -0.70 31.07
CA ALA A 219 11.68 -1.41 32.24
C ALA A 219 12.37 -2.78 32.47
N TRP A 220 13.56 -3.04 31.84
CA TRP A 220 14.40 -4.23 32.11
C TRP A 220 15.79 -3.82 32.59
#